data_5bec87ba78d100d21c1aa0a8ad9cb0c9
#
_entry.id   5bec87ba78d100d21c1aa0a8ad9cb0c9
#
_cell.length_a   1.000
_cell.length_b   1.000
_cell.length_c   1.000
_cell.angle_alpha   90.00
_cell.angle_beta   90.00
_cell.angle_gamma   90.00
#
_symmetry.space_group_name_H-M   'P 1'
#
loop_
_entity.id
_entity.type
_entity.pdbx_description
1 polymer ?
#
loop_
_entity_poly.entity_id
_entity_poly.type
_entity_poly.pdbx_seq_one_letter_code
_entity_poly.pdbx_strand_id
1 'polypeptide(L)'
;MVAYGQTVNKNNNNNRSLERWIFSMNSINKNNKKGFTIIEVVLVLAIAGLIFLMVFLALPALQRSQRDTQRKNDLSRILAALNEYKAANKGKLPSNQGEATLGDFPKKDKDATGFVKNYLFKNGEEMKDPSGRNYALFDRTPHKLEYNDYKEEIDIEWSANGVCDPSQPNGVRKEEGSNGKVSLRIVLEAGGFYCVNN
;
A
#
# COMPACT_ATOMS: atom_id res chain seq x y z
N MET A 1 45.35 -100.28 29.73
CA MET A 1 43.96 -100.10 29.27
C MET A 1 43.86 -98.78 28.64
N VAL A 2 43.46 -98.76 27.36
CA VAL A 2 43.46 -97.62 26.46
C VAL A 2 42.08 -96.95 26.56
N ALA A 3 42.05 -95.58 26.68
CA ALA A 3 40.85 -94.82 26.47
C ALA A 3 41.16 -93.68 25.44
N TYR A 4 40.54 -93.82 24.32
CA TYR A 4 40.51 -92.84 23.21
C TYR A 4 39.68 -91.61 23.56
N GLY A 5 40.32 -90.41 23.50
CA GLY A 5 39.60 -89.17 23.54
C GLY A 5 39.35 -88.64 22.11
N GLN A 6 38.09 -88.58 21.73
CA GLN A 6 37.68 -88.02 20.42
C GLN A 6 37.71 -86.48 20.47
N THR A 7 38.47 -85.89 19.59
CA THR A 7 38.43 -84.46 19.32
C THR A 7 37.20 -84.13 18.47
N VAL A 8 36.25 -83.41 19.05
CA VAL A 8 35.10 -82.87 18.39
C VAL A 8 35.56 -81.61 17.58
N ASN A 9 35.54 -81.73 16.28
CA ASN A 9 35.70 -80.66 15.36
C ASN A 9 34.43 -79.80 15.34
N LYS A 10 34.43 -78.69 16.08
CA LYS A 10 33.23 -77.83 16.25
C LYS A 10 33.36 -76.58 15.34
N ASN A 11 32.69 -76.71 14.21
CA ASN A 11 32.07 -75.61 13.50
C ASN A 11 32.85 -74.41 13.07
N ASN A 12 33.44 -74.54 11.89
CA ASN A 12 33.94 -73.39 11.13
C ASN A 12 32.82 -72.69 10.27
N ASN A 13 31.54 -73.01 10.54
CA ASN A 13 30.44 -72.48 9.72
C ASN A 13 29.84 -71.13 10.23
N ASN A 14 30.10 -70.84 11.52
CA ASN A 14 29.51 -69.60 12.10
C ASN A 14 30.31 -68.32 11.70
N ASN A 15 31.61 -68.42 11.43
CA ASN A 15 32.38 -67.26 11.05
C ASN A 15 32.10 -66.81 9.60
N ARG A 16 31.75 -67.74 8.69
CA ARG A 16 31.40 -67.33 7.32
C ARG A 16 30.04 -66.61 7.24
N SER A 17 29.15 -66.89 8.12
CA SER A 17 27.87 -66.16 8.18
C SER A 17 28.02 -64.75 8.78
N LEU A 18 28.83 -64.58 9.78
CA LEU A 18 29.15 -63.28 10.39
C LEU A 18 29.94 -62.42 9.43
N GLU A 19 30.92 -62.94 8.71
CA GLU A 19 31.66 -62.15 7.70
C GLU A 19 30.77 -61.71 6.57
N ARG A 20 29.82 -62.53 6.11
CA ARG A 20 28.85 -62.10 5.10
C ARG A 20 27.90 -61.05 5.62
N TRP A 21 27.52 -61.07 6.88
CA TRP A 21 26.70 -60.01 7.50
C TRP A 21 27.48 -58.68 7.64
N ILE A 22 28.71 -58.77 8.07
CA ILE A 22 29.58 -57.57 8.22
C ILE A 22 29.87 -56.93 6.83
N PHE A 23 30.10 -57.76 5.78
CA PHE A 23 30.31 -57.26 4.44
C PHE A 23 29.05 -56.72 3.79
N SER A 24 27.86 -57.27 4.16
CA SER A 24 26.55 -56.75 3.71
C SER A 24 26.19 -55.42 4.40
N MET A 25 26.58 -55.23 5.65
CA MET A 25 26.32 -53.99 6.36
C MET A 25 27.21 -52.83 5.91
N ASN A 26 28.39 -53.11 5.37
CA ASN A 26 29.29 -52.06 4.86
C ASN A 26 28.94 -51.61 3.41
N SER A 27 28.03 -52.31 2.74
CA SER A 27 27.54 -51.94 1.40
C SER A 27 26.31 -51.04 1.42
N ILE A 28 25.70 -50.78 2.62
CA ILE A 28 24.53 -49.92 2.74
C ILE A 28 25.01 -48.59 3.31
N ASN A 29 25.48 -47.72 2.50
CA ASN A 29 25.26 -46.27 2.51
C ASN A 29 26.38 -45.49 1.81
N LYS A 30 26.60 -45.73 0.54
CA LYS A 30 27.08 -44.64 -0.30
C LYS A 30 25.89 -43.82 -0.72
N ASN A 31 25.32 -43.07 0.23
CA ASN A 31 24.53 -41.91 -0.12
C ASN A 31 25.46 -40.96 -0.89
N ASN A 32 25.33 -40.97 -2.19
CA ASN A 32 25.88 -39.93 -3.05
C ASN A 32 25.20 -38.63 -2.65
N LYS A 33 25.68 -38.00 -1.60
CA LYS A 33 25.36 -36.60 -1.31
C LYS A 33 25.96 -35.79 -2.44
N LYS A 34 25.16 -35.59 -3.50
CA LYS A 34 25.51 -34.66 -4.57
C LYS A 34 25.60 -33.29 -3.89
N GLY A 35 26.80 -32.81 -3.71
CA GLY A 35 27.03 -31.43 -3.25
C GLY A 35 26.68 -30.48 -4.39
N PHE A 36 26.22 -29.29 -4.04
CA PHE A 36 25.99 -28.22 -5.01
C PHE A 36 27.33 -27.79 -5.62
N THR A 37 27.32 -27.55 -6.91
CA THR A 37 28.49 -26.99 -7.61
C THR A 37 28.57 -25.49 -7.32
N ILE A 38 29.81 -24.96 -7.29
CA ILE A 38 30.02 -23.50 -7.09
C ILE A 38 29.25 -22.68 -8.14
N ILE A 39 29.24 -23.15 -9.38
CA ILE A 39 28.57 -22.45 -10.49
C ILE A 39 27.03 -22.40 -10.28
N GLU A 40 26.44 -23.45 -9.75
CA GLU A 40 25.01 -23.52 -9.48
C GLU A 40 24.59 -22.50 -8.41
N VAL A 41 25.39 -22.37 -7.34
CA VAL A 41 25.16 -21.38 -6.29
C VAL A 41 25.35 -19.96 -6.81
N VAL A 42 26.42 -19.70 -7.59
CA VAL A 42 26.68 -18.36 -8.15
C VAL A 42 25.56 -17.94 -9.11
N LEU A 43 25.07 -18.86 -9.95
CA LEU A 43 23.99 -18.58 -10.88
C LEU A 43 22.69 -18.21 -10.15
N VAL A 44 22.33 -18.95 -9.11
CA VAL A 44 21.14 -18.64 -8.29
C VAL A 44 21.29 -17.29 -7.59
N LEU A 45 22.46 -17.00 -7.03
CA LEU A 45 22.72 -15.70 -6.39
C LEU A 45 22.68 -14.55 -7.40
N ALA A 46 23.17 -14.74 -8.61
CA ALA A 46 23.11 -13.74 -9.68
C ALA A 46 21.65 -13.42 -10.06
N ILE A 47 20.82 -14.44 -10.26
CA ILE A 47 19.39 -14.25 -10.57
C ILE A 47 18.66 -13.60 -9.41
N ALA A 48 18.91 -14.05 -8.18
CA ALA A 48 18.32 -13.46 -6.98
C ALA A 48 18.69 -11.97 -6.86
N GLY A 49 19.97 -11.62 -7.10
CA GLY A 49 20.43 -10.22 -7.09
C GLY A 49 19.71 -9.35 -8.14
N LEU A 50 19.47 -9.85 -9.33
CA LEU A 50 18.71 -9.13 -10.36
C LEU A 50 17.26 -8.91 -9.95
N ILE A 51 16.61 -9.92 -9.36
CA ILE A 51 15.24 -9.79 -8.86
C ILE A 51 15.16 -8.75 -7.74
N PHE A 52 16.07 -8.78 -6.78
CA PHE A 52 16.10 -7.78 -5.72
C PHE A 52 16.28 -6.36 -6.27
N LEU A 53 17.17 -6.16 -7.24
CA LEU A 53 17.36 -4.86 -7.87
C LEU A 53 16.07 -4.34 -8.50
N MET A 54 15.35 -5.17 -9.27
CA MET A 54 14.06 -4.79 -9.86
C MET A 54 13.02 -4.40 -8.80
N VAL A 55 12.92 -5.19 -7.72
CA VAL A 55 11.96 -4.92 -6.64
C VAL A 55 12.26 -3.58 -5.96
N PHE A 56 13.52 -3.31 -5.61
CA PHE A 56 13.90 -2.03 -4.98
C PHE A 56 13.60 -0.81 -5.84
N LEU A 57 13.70 -0.92 -7.16
CA LEU A 57 13.37 0.19 -8.06
C LEU A 57 11.84 0.37 -8.22
N ALA A 58 11.06 -0.70 -8.18
CA ALA A 58 9.62 -0.66 -8.42
C ALA A 58 8.80 -0.27 -7.17
N LEU A 59 9.25 -0.64 -5.96
CA LEU A 59 8.51 -0.42 -4.73
C LEU A 59 8.14 1.04 -4.45
N PRO A 60 9.04 2.04 -4.60
CA PRO A 60 8.70 3.43 -4.34
C PRO A 60 7.60 3.96 -5.27
N ALA A 61 7.63 3.58 -6.55
CA ALA A 61 6.63 4.00 -7.52
C ALA A 61 5.25 3.41 -7.18
N LEU A 62 5.20 2.14 -6.77
CA LEU A 62 3.97 1.48 -6.37
C LEU A 62 3.36 2.13 -5.11
N GLN A 63 4.18 2.44 -4.11
CA GLN A 63 3.73 3.11 -2.90
C GLN A 63 3.12 4.49 -3.19
N ARG A 64 3.74 5.30 -4.07
CA ARG A 64 3.17 6.58 -4.50
C ARG A 64 1.82 6.39 -5.19
N SER A 65 1.71 5.43 -6.09
CA SER A 65 0.46 5.12 -6.79
C SER A 65 -0.66 4.70 -5.83
N GLN A 66 -0.34 3.93 -4.80
CA GLN A 66 -1.31 3.55 -3.77
C GLN A 66 -1.78 4.76 -2.96
N ARG A 67 -0.87 5.64 -2.53
CA ARG A 67 -1.21 6.88 -1.82
C ARG A 67 -2.08 7.80 -2.68
N ASP A 68 -1.75 7.97 -3.94
CA ASP A 68 -2.54 8.77 -4.86
C ASP A 68 -3.94 8.17 -5.12
N THR A 69 -4.05 6.85 -5.15
CA THR A 69 -5.35 6.17 -5.25
C THR A 69 -6.21 6.45 -4.00
N GLN A 70 -5.61 6.41 -2.82
CA GLN A 70 -6.34 6.76 -1.59
C GLN A 70 -6.77 8.22 -1.59
N ARG A 71 -5.92 9.18 -2.01
CA ARG A 71 -6.28 10.60 -2.17
C ARG A 71 -7.48 10.80 -3.08
N LYS A 72 -7.54 10.08 -4.20
CA LYS A 72 -8.68 10.10 -5.13
C LYS A 72 -9.96 9.60 -4.46
N ASN A 73 -9.88 8.53 -3.68
CA ASN A 73 -11.01 8.00 -2.95
C ASN A 73 -11.48 8.97 -1.87
N ASP A 74 -10.55 9.59 -1.16
CA ASP A 74 -10.86 10.59 -0.13
C ASP A 74 -11.55 11.81 -0.73
N LEU A 75 -11.09 12.28 -1.89
CA LEU A 75 -11.74 13.38 -2.61
C LEU A 75 -13.17 13.02 -3.02
N SER A 76 -13.39 11.79 -3.45
CA SER A 76 -14.73 11.30 -3.79
C SER A 76 -15.64 11.21 -2.58
N ARG A 77 -15.13 10.85 -1.40
CA ARG A 77 -15.88 10.89 -0.12
C ARG A 77 -16.29 12.31 0.25
N ILE A 78 -15.40 13.28 0.10
CA ILE A 78 -15.71 14.70 0.35
C ILE A 78 -16.81 15.16 -0.59
N LEU A 79 -16.74 14.83 -1.88
CA LEU A 79 -17.78 15.18 -2.85
C LEU A 79 -19.12 14.56 -2.50
N ALA A 80 -19.14 13.29 -2.08
CA ALA A 80 -20.37 12.63 -1.64
C ALA A 80 -20.98 13.33 -0.42
N ALA A 81 -20.17 13.70 0.57
CA ALA A 81 -20.60 14.44 1.76
C ALA A 81 -21.14 15.83 1.39
N LEU A 82 -20.52 16.53 0.45
CA LEU A 82 -21.00 17.81 -0.07
C LEU A 82 -22.37 17.67 -0.76
N ASN A 83 -22.56 16.63 -1.55
CA ASN A 83 -23.85 16.36 -2.20
C ASN A 83 -24.95 16.04 -1.20
N GLU A 84 -24.62 15.28 -0.15
CA GLU A 84 -25.55 15.00 0.93
C GLU A 84 -25.93 16.26 1.71
N TYR A 85 -24.93 17.10 2.02
CA TYR A 85 -25.17 18.40 2.66
C TYR A 85 -26.10 19.28 1.82
N LYS A 86 -25.85 19.39 0.51
CA LYS A 86 -26.70 20.14 -0.42
C LYS A 86 -28.13 19.62 -0.42
N ALA A 87 -28.33 18.32 -0.47
CA ALA A 87 -29.66 17.70 -0.44
C ALA A 87 -30.42 18.06 0.84
N ALA A 88 -29.73 18.08 2.00
CA ALA A 88 -30.34 18.44 3.30
C ALA A 88 -30.56 19.95 3.46
N ASN A 89 -29.81 20.79 2.74
CA ASN A 89 -29.80 22.25 2.93
C ASN A 89 -30.35 23.02 1.72
N LYS A 90 -31.38 22.49 1.06
CA LYS A 90 -32.09 23.16 -0.07
C LYS A 90 -31.15 23.59 -1.20
N GLY A 91 -30.15 22.77 -1.52
CA GLY A 91 -29.17 23.04 -2.56
C GLY A 91 -28.04 24.00 -2.18
N LYS A 92 -28.01 24.51 -0.96
CA LYS A 92 -26.94 25.41 -0.49
C LYS A 92 -25.68 24.63 -0.19
N LEU A 93 -24.54 25.24 -0.49
CA LEU A 93 -23.22 24.74 -0.12
C LEU A 93 -22.85 25.15 1.30
N PRO A 94 -21.96 24.44 1.99
CA PRO A 94 -21.41 24.92 3.25
C PRO A 94 -20.80 26.30 3.03
N SER A 95 -21.06 27.24 3.95
CA SER A 95 -20.41 28.55 3.87
C SER A 95 -18.98 28.39 4.37
N ASN A 96 -18.01 28.68 3.51
CA ASN A 96 -16.62 28.76 3.90
C ASN A 96 -16.17 30.18 3.89
N GLN A 97 -15.98 30.73 5.04
CA GLN A 97 -15.15 31.90 5.24
C GLN A 97 -13.88 31.43 5.91
N GLY A 98 -12.92 30.92 5.10
CA GLY A 98 -11.62 30.54 5.60
C GLY A 98 -11.16 29.13 5.27
N GLU A 99 -10.01 28.83 5.76
CA GLU A 99 -9.32 27.57 5.68
C GLU A 99 -9.88 26.60 6.74
N ALA A 100 -10.30 25.42 6.33
CA ALA A 100 -10.75 24.37 7.25
C ALA A 100 -9.82 23.18 7.11
N THR A 101 -9.09 22.84 8.16
CA THR A 101 -8.26 21.63 8.21
C THR A 101 -9.14 20.44 8.57
N LEU A 102 -9.19 19.44 7.69
CA LEU A 102 -10.05 18.28 7.88
C LEU A 102 -9.62 17.39 9.06
N GLY A 103 -8.34 17.36 9.42
CA GLY A 103 -7.82 16.55 10.52
C GLY A 103 -7.87 17.20 11.89
N ASP A 104 -7.89 18.53 11.96
CA ASP A 104 -7.94 19.29 13.23
C ASP A 104 -9.35 19.57 13.73
N PHE A 105 -10.31 19.10 12.99
CA PHE A 105 -11.70 19.28 13.35
C PHE A 105 -12.09 18.28 14.47
N PRO A 106 -12.66 18.68 15.55
CA PRO A 106 -13.54 19.81 15.89
C PRO A 106 -12.89 20.93 16.71
N LYS A 107 -11.57 21.09 16.67
CA LYS A 107 -10.86 21.93 17.67
C LYS A 107 -10.84 23.43 17.41
N LYS A 108 -10.99 23.89 16.19
CA LYS A 108 -10.70 25.29 15.85
C LYS A 108 -11.87 26.18 15.47
N ASP A 109 -12.98 25.64 15.01
CA ASP A 109 -14.07 26.52 14.63
C ASP A 109 -15.45 25.87 14.79
N LYS A 110 -16.36 26.60 15.48
CA LYS A 110 -17.68 26.06 15.83
C LYS A 110 -18.65 26.07 14.64
N ASP A 111 -18.43 26.86 13.62
CA ASP A 111 -19.40 27.11 12.55
C ASP A 111 -19.05 26.42 11.19
N ALA A 112 -17.79 26.33 10.81
CA ALA A 112 -17.37 25.48 9.69
C ALA A 112 -17.57 23.99 10.00
N THR A 113 -17.81 23.69 11.21
CA THR A 113 -17.82 22.40 11.85
C THR A 113 -19.07 21.59 11.56
N GLY A 114 -20.18 22.21 11.29
CA GLY A 114 -21.42 21.49 11.04
C GLY A 114 -21.33 20.53 9.84
N PHE A 115 -20.69 20.95 8.75
CA PHE A 115 -20.51 20.11 7.58
C PHE A 115 -19.56 18.93 7.84
N VAL A 116 -18.36 19.22 8.30
CA VAL A 116 -17.33 18.20 8.50
C VAL A 116 -17.78 17.17 9.53
N LYS A 117 -18.27 17.62 10.69
CA LYS A 117 -18.73 16.76 11.77
C LYS A 117 -19.94 15.92 11.40
N ASN A 118 -20.92 16.51 10.75
CA ASN A 118 -22.22 15.86 10.54
C ASN A 118 -22.28 15.05 9.23
N TYR A 119 -21.45 15.37 8.26
CA TYR A 119 -21.51 14.75 6.93
C TYR A 119 -20.24 14.00 6.54
N LEU A 120 -19.07 14.49 6.93
CA LEU A 120 -17.82 13.88 6.58
C LEU A 120 -17.31 12.90 7.64
N PHE A 121 -17.39 13.27 8.92
CA PHE A 121 -16.92 12.47 10.07
C PHE A 121 -18.07 11.97 10.95
N LYS A 122 -19.14 11.51 10.33
CA LYS A 122 -20.36 11.05 11.05
C LYS A 122 -20.08 10.07 12.19
N ASN A 123 -19.06 9.24 12.07
CA ASN A 123 -18.70 8.22 13.05
C ASN A 123 -17.49 8.60 13.92
N GLY A 124 -17.05 9.85 13.87
CA GLY A 124 -15.86 10.30 14.59
C GLY A 124 -14.53 9.86 13.96
N GLU A 125 -14.58 9.29 12.75
CA GLU A 125 -13.38 8.92 12.00
C GLU A 125 -12.75 10.17 11.37
N GLU A 126 -11.48 10.43 11.69
CA GLU A 126 -10.71 11.48 11.03
C GLU A 126 -10.21 10.99 9.66
N MET A 127 -10.26 11.87 8.67
CA MET A 127 -9.67 11.63 7.35
C MET A 127 -8.27 12.21 7.33
N LYS A 128 -7.28 11.34 7.08
CA LYS A 128 -5.87 11.73 6.94
C LYS A 128 -5.30 11.26 5.61
N ASP A 129 -4.37 12.06 5.09
CA ASP A 129 -3.58 11.66 3.94
C ASP A 129 -2.78 10.38 4.25
N PRO A 130 -2.54 9.50 3.28
CA PRO A 130 -1.74 8.28 3.47
C PRO A 130 -0.31 8.53 3.98
N SER A 131 0.21 9.75 3.87
CA SER A 131 1.48 10.16 4.48
C SER A 131 1.35 10.55 5.97
N GLY A 132 0.14 10.48 6.54
CA GLY A 132 -0.16 10.86 7.93
C GLY A 132 -0.46 12.33 8.14
N ARG A 133 -0.39 13.16 7.10
CA ARG A 133 -0.69 14.59 7.14
C ARG A 133 -2.19 14.84 7.16
N ASN A 134 -2.59 15.99 7.66
CA ASN A 134 -3.97 16.41 7.62
C ASN A 134 -4.33 16.98 6.24
N TYR A 135 -5.62 16.91 5.89
CA TYR A 135 -6.14 17.62 4.74
C TYR A 135 -6.58 19.02 5.15
N ALA A 136 -6.22 20.02 4.34
CA ALA A 136 -6.73 21.38 4.44
C ALA A 136 -7.67 21.67 3.28
N LEU A 137 -8.89 22.10 3.57
CA LEU A 137 -9.91 22.39 2.56
C LEU A 137 -10.02 23.91 2.35
N PHE A 138 -9.74 24.37 1.16
CA PHE A 138 -9.76 25.78 0.80
C PHE A 138 -10.85 26.11 -0.22
N ASP A 139 -11.56 27.21 0.00
CA ASP A 139 -12.38 27.85 -1.02
C ASP A 139 -11.53 28.86 -1.78
N ARG A 140 -10.92 28.42 -2.84
CA ARG A 140 -10.11 29.31 -3.67
C ARG A 140 -10.46 29.19 -5.15
N THR A 141 -10.59 30.33 -5.76
CA THR A 141 -10.52 30.48 -7.21
C THR A 141 -9.07 30.24 -7.67
N PRO A 142 -8.88 29.79 -8.90
CA PRO A 142 -7.78 28.95 -9.30
C PRO A 142 -6.40 29.55 -9.00
N HIS A 143 -5.61 28.89 -8.17
CA HIS A 143 -4.19 29.09 -8.07
C HIS A 143 -3.45 27.80 -8.44
N LYS A 144 -2.14 27.93 -8.66
CA LYS A 144 -1.32 26.78 -8.96
C LYS A 144 -1.14 25.90 -7.72
N LEU A 145 -1.73 24.73 -7.72
CA LEU A 145 -1.46 23.71 -6.70
C LEU A 145 -0.15 22.99 -7.04
N GLU A 146 0.72 22.89 -6.07
CA GLU A 146 1.95 22.11 -6.17
C GLU A 146 2.05 21.13 -5.00
N TYR A 147 2.38 19.88 -5.31
CA TYR A 147 2.71 18.93 -4.27
C TYR A 147 4.01 19.34 -3.59
N ASN A 148 3.99 19.41 -2.28
CA ASN A 148 5.15 19.76 -1.48
C ASN A 148 5.26 18.83 -0.27
N ASP A 149 6.36 18.08 -0.23
CA ASP A 149 6.63 17.14 0.88
C ASP A 149 6.90 17.85 2.22
N TYR A 150 7.23 19.14 2.20
CA TYR A 150 7.55 19.92 3.39
C TYR A 150 6.33 20.60 4.02
N LYS A 151 5.16 20.58 3.37
CA LYS A 151 3.93 21.11 3.97
C LYS A 151 3.43 20.16 5.04
N GLU A 152 2.95 20.72 6.14
CA GLU A 152 2.31 19.96 7.22
C GLU A 152 0.93 19.41 6.83
N GLU A 153 0.32 19.98 5.80
CA GLU A 153 -1.03 19.66 5.32
C GLU A 153 -1.07 19.42 3.82
N ILE A 154 -2.06 18.67 3.37
CA ILE A 154 -2.36 18.45 1.96
C ILE A 154 -3.54 19.33 1.55
N ASP A 155 -3.31 20.21 0.60
CA ASP A 155 -4.30 21.14 0.12
C ASP A 155 -5.36 20.44 -0.74
N ILE A 156 -6.61 20.55 -0.35
CA ILE A 156 -7.77 20.23 -1.17
C ILE A 156 -8.47 21.54 -1.48
N GLU A 157 -8.60 21.85 -2.74
CA GLU A 157 -9.33 23.03 -3.19
C GLU A 157 -10.73 22.67 -3.66
N TRP A 158 -11.68 23.45 -3.29
CA TRP A 158 -13.03 23.37 -3.82
C TRP A 158 -13.45 24.67 -4.51
N SER A 159 -14.28 24.56 -5.50
CA SER A 159 -14.79 25.70 -6.24
C SER A 159 -16.30 25.58 -6.44
N ALA A 160 -17.03 26.54 -5.90
CA ALA A 160 -18.44 26.68 -6.20
C ALA A 160 -18.61 27.06 -7.69
N ASN A 161 -19.59 26.44 -8.34
CA ASN A 161 -19.84 26.58 -9.79
C ASN A 161 -18.63 26.16 -10.66
N GLY A 162 -17.74 25.34 -10.11
CA GLY A 162 -16.60 24.78 -10.82
C GLY A 162 -16.93 23.46 -11.51
N VAL A 163 -16.35 23.27 -12.67
CA VAL A 163 -16.39 22.01 -13.43
C VAL A 163 -14.96 21.59 -13.75
N CYS A 164 -14.66 20.32 -13.61
CA CYS A 164 -13.34 19.79 -13.98
C CYS A 164 -13.14 19.93 -15.49
N ASP A 165 -12.06 20.57 -15.88
CA ASP A 165 -11.68 20.80 -17.27
C ASP A 165 -10.17 20.56 -17.45
N PRO A 166 -9.78 19.42 -18.03
CA PRO A 166 -8.36 19.09 -18.23
C PRO A 166 -7.62 20.05 -19.14
N SER A 167 -8.35 20.85 -19.96
CA SER A 167 -7.74 21.84 -20.86
C SER A 167 -7.26 23.09 -20.13
N GLN A 168 -7.74 23.31 -18.92
CA GLN A 168 -7.34 24.44 -18.10
C GLN A 168 -6.06 24.14 -17.31
N PRO A 169 -5.15 25.11 -17.19
CA PRO A 169 -3.90 24.93 -16.43
C PRO A 169 -4.11 24.53 -14.97
N ASN A 170 -5.25 24.91 -14.41
CA ASN A 170 -5.66 24.62 -13.04
C ASN A 170 -6.69 23.48 -12.93
N GLY A 171 -7.08 22.85 -14.04
CA GLY A 171 -8.01 21.74 -14.08
C GLY A 171 -9.47 22.06 -13.77
N VAL A 172 -9.81 23.34 -13.60
CA VAL A 172 -11.17 23.78 -13.24
C VAL A 172 -11.59 24.96 -14.12
N ARG A 173 -12.80 24.87 -14.64
CA ARG A 173 -13.48 25.96 -15.35
C ARG A 173 -14.69 26.41 -14.53
N LYS A 174 -14.89 27.70 -14.38
CA LYS A 174 -16.15 28.24 -13.85
C LYS A 174 -17.20 28.23 -14.97
N GLU A 175 -18.37 27.72 -14.65
CA GLU A 175 -19.48 27.67 -15.58
C GLU A 175 -20.61 28.59 -15.09
N GLU A 176 -20.88 29.64 -15.83
CA GLU A 176 -21.98 30.58 -15.55
C GLU A 176 -23.32 29.83 -15.62
N GLY A 177 -24.17 30.06 -14.62
CA GLY A 177 -25.49 29.43 -14.55
C GLY A 177 -25.50 28.01 -13.94
N SER A 178 -24.36 27.45 -13.58
CA SER A 178 -24.28 26.13 -12.91
C SER A 178 -24.51 26.20 -11.41
N ASN A 179 -25.62 26.81 -10.98
CA ASN A 179 -25.97 26.93 -9.58
C ASN A 179 -25.92 25.57 -8.88
N GLY A 180 -25.02 25.44 -7.92
CA GLY A 180 -24.90 24.26 -7.09
C GLY A 180 -23.95 23.17 -7.61
N LYS A 181 -23.25 23.36 -8.74
CA LYS A 181 -22.10 22.51 -9.07
C LYS A 181 -20.92 22.82 -8.16
N VAL A 182 -20.14 21.80 -7.87
CA VAL A 182 -18.92 21.90 -7.06
C VAL A 182 -17.85 21.07 -7.72
N SER A 183 -16.68 21.62 -7.87
CA SER A 183 -15.47 20.87 -8.19
C SER A 183 -14.52 20.83 -7.01
N LEU A 184 -13.89 19.69 -6.83
CA LEU A 184 -12.83 19.44 -5.86
C LEU A 184 -11.58 19.04 -6.61
N ARG A 185 -10.43 19.51 -6.18
CA ARG A 185 -9.14 19.07 -6.74
C ARG A 185 -8.09 18.88 -5.66
N ILE A 186 -7.18 17.96 -5.91
CA ILE A 186 -6.05 17.62 -5.04
C ILE A 186 -4.82 17.36 -5.88
N VAL A 187 -3.67 17.72 -5.36
CA VAL A 187 -2.37 17.41 -5.98
C VAL A 187 -1.96 15.97 -5.69
N LEU A 188 -1.42 15.31 -6.70
CA LEU A 188 -0.91 13.95 -6.60
C LEU A 188 0.60 13.94 -6.40
N GLU A 189 1.09 12.96 -5.65
CA GLU A 189 2.53 12.76 -5.38
C GLU A 189 3.29 12.31 -6.65
N ALA A 190 2.62 11.57 -7.53
CA ALA A 190 3.18 11.20 -8.84
C ALA A 190 3.25 12.38 -9.82
N GLY A 191 2.76 13.54 -9.42
CA GLY A 191 2.67 14.75 -10.23
C GLY A 191 1.29 14.98 -10.82
N GLY A 192 0.99 16.26 -11.10
CA GLY A 192 -0.31 16.67 -11.59
C GLY A 192 -1.36 16.79 -10.49
N PHE A 193 -2.60 16.87 -10.89
CA PHE A 193 -3.75 16.98 -9.97
C PHE A 193 -4.87 16.04 -10.40
N TYR A 194 -5.72 15.71 -9.45
CA TYR A 194 -6.96 15.00 -9.68
C TYR A 194 -8.14 15.91 -9.36
N CYS A 195 -9.13 15.93 -10.22
CA CYS A 195 -10.33 16.75 -10.06
C CYS A 195 -11.58 15.88 -10.17
N VAL A 196 -12.56 16.16 -9.32
CA VAL A 196 -13.91 15.58 -9.39
C VAL A 196 -14.94 16.69 -9.24
N ASN A 197 -16.08 16.52 -9.89
CA ASN A 197 -17.23 17.43 -9.75
C ASN A 197 -18.54 16.64 -9.72
N ASN A 198 -19.60 17.28 -9.25
CA ASN A 198 -20.95 16.74 -9.28
C ASN A 198 -21.72 17.18 -10.52
#